data_37257bd0b88a27331e6b2795907629e9
#
_entry.id   37257bd0b88a27331e6b2795907629e9
#
_cell.length_a   1.000
_cell.length_b   1.000
_cell.length_c   1.000
_cell.angle_alpha   90.00
_cell.angle_beta   90.00
_cell.angle_gamma   90.00
#
_symmetry.space_group_name_H-M   'P 1'
#
loop_
_entity.id
_entity.type
_entity.pdbx_description
1 polymer ?
#
loop_
_entity_poly.entity_id
_entity_poly.type
_entity_poly.pdbx_seq_one_letter_code
_entity_poly.pdbx_strand_id
1 'polypeptide(L)'
;LGPVFDITCDCEDGAHAGAEREHAEMAAGIIMSEENRHGRVAARIHDFTHPNWQQDLETLVSIAGTRLPFITLPKPQGVDDVRAQIAALRKIETACGLKREIPVHVLIETLGALREAWDIAAQPGVESLDFGLMDFVSGHHGAIPGSAMKSPGQFEHPLVTRAKCEITTAALANGVVPTHNVTTELKDLDVIRNDARRARNEFGYLRMWSIHPNQIMPIVEAMRPDFSEVEMATAILIAAQDKDWAPIAHEGRLH
;
A
#
# COMPACT_ATOMS: atom_id res chain seq x y z
N LEU A 1 -14.21 -3.25 -16.98
CA LEU A 1 -13.14 -2.83 -16.08
C LEU A 1 -12.04 -3.86 -16.14
N GLY A 2 -10.77 -3.45 -16.26
CA GLY A 2 -9.61 -4.32 -16.18
C GLY A 2 -9.36 -4.83 -14.76
N PRO A 3 -8.18 -5.42 -14.47
CA PRO A 3 -7.82 -5.84 -13.13
C PRO A 3 -7.72 -4.63 -12.20
N VAL A 4 -8.46 -4.65 -11.09
CA VAL A 4 -8.66 -3.51 -10.18
C VAL A 4 -8.07 -3.72 -8.78
N PHE A 5 -7.38 -4.85 -8.56
CA PHE A 5 -6.67 -5.14 -7.32
C PHE A 5 -5.39 -5.91 -7.59
N ASP A 6 -4.47 -5.87 -6.67
CA ASP A 6 -3.24 -6.66 -6.62
C ASP A 6 -3.37 -7.75 -5.56
N ILE A 7 -2.57 -8.80 -5.68
CA ILE A 7 -2.42 -9.86 -4.67
C ILE A 7 -0.99 -9.81 -4.16
N THR A 8 -0.80 -9.87 -2.86
CA THR A 8 0.52 -9.94 -2.24
C THR A 8 0.68 -11.27 -1.53
N CYS A 9 1.61 -12.11 -2.01
CA CYS A 9 2.05 -13.30 -1.28
C CYS A 9 2.83 -12.85 -0.04
N ASP A 10 2.52 -13.45 1.09
CA ASP A 10 3.10 -13.02 2.36
C ASP A 10 4.19 -13.98 2.82
N CYS A 11 5.44 -13.51 2.87
CA CYS A 11 6.58 -14.27 3.40
C CYS A 11 6.90 -13.90 4.86
N GLU A 12 6.12 -12.99 5.47
CA GLU A 12 6.33 -12.50 6.83
C GLU A 12 5.32 -13.11 7.81
N ASP A 13 4.48 -12.30 8.45
CA ASP A 13 3.56 -12.72 9.53
C ASP A 13 2.54 -13.79 9.11
N GLY A 14 2.18 -13.87 7.84
CA GLY A 14 1.28 -14.88 7.28
C GLY A 14 1.96 -16.21 6.92
N ALA A 15 3.30 -16.28 7.01
CA ALA A 15 4.08 -17.47 6.69
C ALA A 15 4.35 -18.34 7.93
N HIS A 16 4.58 -19.65 7.73
CA HIS A 16 5.05 -20.53 8.79
C HIS A 16 6.56 -20.38 8.98
N ALA A 17 6.99 -20.15 10.23
CA ALA A 17 8.40 -20.10 10.56
C ALA A 17 9.10 -21.45 10.34
N GLY A 18 10.35 -21.40 9.86
CA GLY A 18 11.20 -22.59 9.66
C GLY A 18 11.21 -23.15 8.24
N ALA A 19 10.46 -22.53 7.31
CA ALA A 19 10.41 -22.89 5.89
C ALA A 19 10.45 -21.65 4.99
N GLU A 20 11.19 -20.62 5.42
CA GLU A 20 11.17 -19.27 4.80
C GLU A 20 11.58 -19.33 3.33
N ARG A 21 12.64 -20.11 3.01
CA ARG A 21 13.12 -20.26 1.64
C ARG A 21 12.11 -20.93 0.74
N GLU A 22 11.55 -22.06 1.17
CA GLU A 22 10.53 -22.81 0.44
C GLU A 22 9.28 -21.96 0.23
N HIS A 23 8.95 -21.12 1.20
CA HIS A 23 7.84 -20.20 1.11
C HIS A 23 8.10 -19.10 0.07
N ALA A 24 9.28 -18.50 0.05
CA ALA A 24 9.67 -17.53 -0.97
C ALA A 24 9.71 -18.17 -2.38
N GLU A 25 10.20 -19.40 -2.52
CA GLU A 25 10.17 -20.16 -3.78
C GLU A 25 8.73 -20.43 -4.24
N MET A 26 7.83 -20.80 -3.32
CA MET A 26 6.41 -20.98 -3.62
C MET A 26 5.75 -19.66 -4.08
N ALA A 27 5.99 -18.57 -3.38
CA ALA A 27 5.49 -17.25 -3.76
C ALA A 27 5.98 -16.85 -5.16
N ALA A 28 7.26 -17.04 -5.46
CA ALA A 28 7.83 -16.81 -6.79
C ALA A 28 7.18 -17.69 -7.86
N GLY A 29 6.90 -18.96 -7.54
CA GLY A 29 6.18 -19.88 -8.43
C GLY A 29 4.75 -19.40 -8.74
N ILE A 30 4.02 -18.87 -7.75
CA ILE A 30 2.69 -18.28 -7.95
C ILE A 30 2.78 -17.03 -8.84
N ILE A 31 3.76 -16.16 -8.63
CA ILE A 31 3.98 -14.95 -9.46
C ILE A 31 4.23 -15.35 -10.92
N MET A 32 4.99 -16.43 -11.16
CA MET A 32 5.33 -16.92 -12.49
C MET A 32 4.24 -17.77 -13.14
N SER A 33 3.22 -18.20 -12.38
CA SER A 33 2.18 -19.09 -12.89
C SER A 33 1.35 -18.46 -14.02
N GLU A 34 0.73 -19.32 -14.84
CA GLU A 34 -0.17 -18.90 -15.92
C GLU A 34 -1.47 -18.29 -15.40
N GLU A 35 -1.88 -18.63 -14.18
CA GLU A 35 -3.04 -18.05 -13.50
C GLU A 35 -2.85 -16.58 -13.17
N ASN A 36 -1.61 -16.11 -12.99
CA ASN A 36 -1.28 -14.69 -12.86
C ASN A 36 -1.38 -13.96 -14.22
N ARG A 37 -2.57 -14.03 -14.85
CA ARG A 37 -2.84 -13.52 -16.21
C ARG A 37 -2.60 -12.03 -16.35
N HIS A 38 -2.73 -11.29 -15.26
CA HIS A 38 -2.65 -9.83 -15.26
C HIS A 38 -1.30 -9.28 -14.76
N GLY A 39 -0.38 -10.17 -14.31
CA GLY A 39 0.90 -9.75 -13.74
C GLY A 39 0.75 -8.89 -12.48
N ARG A 40 -0.26 -9.20 -11.64
CA ARG A 40 -0.60 -8.41 -10.46
C ARG A 40 -0.39 -9.15 -9.14
N VAL A 41 0.43 -10.19 -9.15
CA VAL A 41 0.83 -10.89 -7.93
C VAL A 41 2.22 -10.42 -7.52
N ALA A 42 2.31 -9.89 -6.32
CA ALA A 42 3.51 -9.37 -5.67
C ALA A 42 3.88 -10.21 -4.44
N ALA A 43 4.86 -9.77 -3.67
CA ALA A 43 5.24 -10.41 -2.41
C ALA A 43 5.61 -9.38 -1.34
N ARG A 44 5.29 -9.71 -0.06
CA ARG A 44 5.84 -9.06 1.12
C ARG A 44 6.97 -9.94 1.65
N ILE A 45 8.15 -9.36 1.80
CA ILE A 45 9.34 -10.02 2.35
C ILE A 45 9.35 -9.92 3.88
N HIS A 46 10.28 -10.60 4.54
CA HIS A 46 10.55 -10.39 5.97
C HIS A 46 11.06 -8.97 6.25
N ASP A 47 10.87 -8.50 7.48
CA ASP A 47 11.37 -7.22 7.95
C ASP A 47 12.91 -7.16 7.94
N PHE A 48 13.46 -5.94 7.96
CA PHE A 48 14.90 -5.67 7.84
C PHE A 48 15.75 -6.35 8.92
N THR A 49 15.18 -6.65 10.09
CA THR A 49 15.90 -7.30 11.20
C THR A 49 15.90 -8.82 11.11
N HIS A 50 15.02 -9.39 10.29
CA HIS A 50 14.94 -10.83 10.10
C HIS A 50 16.13 -11.35 9.28
N PRO A 51 16.78 -12.47 9.66
CA PRO A 51 17.98 -12.95 8.97
C PRO A 51 17.76 -13.32 7.49
N ASN A 52 16.53 -13.63 7.10
CA ASN A 52 16.22 -14.13 5.75
C ASN A 52 15.69 -13.05 4.78
N TRP A 53 15.59 -11.77 5.17
CA TRP A 53 15.03 -10.73 4.29
C TRP A 53 15.79 -10.59 2.95
N GLN A 54 17.12 -10.74 2.97
CA GLN A 54 17.95 -10.71 1.74
C GLN A 54 17.71 -11.95 0.88
N GLN A 55 17.58 -13.11 1.51
CA GLN A 55 17.27 -14.36 0.82
C GLN A 55 15.91 -14.32 0.14
N ASP A 56 14.91 -13.69 0.76
CA ASP A 56 13.61 -13.48 0.13
C ASP A 56 13.76 -12.66 -1.15
N LEU A 57 14.47 -11.52 -1.09
CA LEU A 57 14.74 -10.68 -2.26
C LEU A 57 15.45 -11.47 -3.37
N GLU A 58 16.53 -12.19 -3.03
CA GLU A 58 17.29 -12.99 -3.97
C GLU A 58 16.41 -14.07 -4.63
N THR A 59 15.62 -14.78 -3.85
CA THR A 59 14.74 -15.85 -4.35
C THR A 59 13.64 -15.26 -5.26
N LEU A 60 12.92 -14.26 -4.79
CA LEU A 60 11.81 -13.66 -5.54
C LEU A 60 12.27 -13.01 -6.84
N VAL A 61 13.39 -12.26 -6.79
CA VAL A 61 13.90 -11.53 -7.96
C VAL A 61 14.54 -12.47 -8.98
N SER A 62 15.32 -13.47 -8.53
CA SER A 62 15.98 -14.41 -9.45
C SER A 62 14.97 -15.29 -10.19
N ILE A 63 13.86 -15.69 -9.55
CA ILE A 63 12.85 -16.56 -10.15
C ILE A 63 11.79 -15.74 -10.89
N ALA A 64 11.29 -14.68 -10.26
CA ALA A 64 10.07 -14.00 -10.71
C ALA A 64 10.26 -12.50 -11.06
N GLY A 65 11.48 -11.95 -11.01
CA GLY A 65 11.74 -10.52 -11.16
C GLY A 65 11.18 -9.89 -12.44
N THR A 66 11.09 -10.65 -13.53
CA THR A 66 10.51 -10.16 -14.80
C THR A 66 9.02 -9.92 -14.73
N ARG A 67 8.30 -10.59 -13.81
CA ARG A 67 6.83 -10.52 -13.63
C ARG A 67 6.40 -9.89 -12.31
N LEU A 68 7.33 -9.67 -11.38
CA LEU A 68 7.05 -9.12 -10.06
C LEU A 68 6.69 -7.63 -10.15
N PRO A 69 5.45 -7.21 -9.87
CA PRO A 69 5.03 -5.83 -10.06
C PRO A 69 5.63 -4.88 -9.00
N PHE A 70 5.73 -5.32 -7.75
CA PHE A 70 6.36 -4.60 -6.65
C PHE A 70 6.79 -5.57 -5.53
N ILE A 71 7.53 -5.06 -4.56
CA ILE A 71 7.86 -5.75 -3.31
C ILE A 71 7.39 -4.90 -2.15
N THR A 72 6.77 -5.53 -1.14
CA THR A 72 6.36 -4.84 0.09
C THR A 72 7.41 -5.02 1.18
N LEU A 73 7.86 -3.91 1.74
CA LEU A 73 8.84 -3.81 2.82
C LEU A 73 8.12 -3.56 4.15
N PRO A 74 8.05 -4.55 5.07
CA PRO A 74 7.36 -4.39 6.34
C PRO A 74 8.27 -3.78 7.41
N LYS A 75 7.68 -3.20 8.43
CA LYS A 75 8.28 -2.83 9.75
C LYS A 75 9.61 -2.05 9.69
N PRO A 76 9.89 -1.14 8.73
CA PRO A 76 11.10 -0.36 8.80
C PRO A 76 11.11 0.48 10.08
N GLN A 77 12.27 0.65 10.70
CA GLN A 77 12.43 1.52 11.87
C GLN A 77 12.70 2.98 11.49
N GLY A 78 13.02 3.22 10.21
CA GLY A 78 13.26 4.53 9.64
C GLY A 78 13.65 4.46 8.17
N VAL A 79 14.02 5.59 7.62
CA VAL A 79 14.38 5.73 6.19
C VAL A 79 15.65 4.94 5.82
N ASP A 80 16.57 4.76 6.76
CA ASP A 80 17.82 4.06 6.47
C ASP A 80 17.62 2.56 6.21
N ASP A 81 16.66 1.92 6.89
CA ASP A 81 16.27 0.53 6.60
C ASP A 81 15.72 0.40 5.18
N VAL A 82 14.83 1.32 4.80
CA VAL A 82 14.25 1.36 3.45
C VAL A 82 15.32 1.57 2.38
N ARG A 83 16.25 2.50 2.61
CA ARG A 83 17.40 2.73 1.72
C ARG A 83 18.27 1.49 1.54
N ALA A 84 18.57 0.80 2.65
CA ALA A 84 19.37 -0.42 2.61
C ALA A 84 18.68 -1.54 1.83
N GLN A 85 17.38 -1.74 2.04
CA GLN A 85 16.58 -2.75 1.32
C GLN A 85 16.46 -2.42 -0.18
N ILE A 86 16.22 -1.16 -0.53
CA ILE A 86 16.19 -0.71 -1.94
C ILE A 86 17.57 -0.91 -2.58
N ALA A 87 18.64 -0.53 -1.91
CA ALA A 87 20.00 -0.72 -2.43
C ALA A 87 20.35 -2.20 -2.67
N ALA A 88 19.92 -3.09 -1.79
CA ALA A 88 20.06 -4.53 -1.97
C ALA A 88 19.26 -5.02 -3.18
N LEU A 89 18.00 -4.59 -3.29
CA LEU A 89 17.13 -4.92 -4.44
C LEU A 89 17.76 -4.51 -5.77
N ARG A 90 18.29 -3.27 -5.91
CA ARG A 90 18.96 -2.78 -7.12
C ARG A 90 20.20 -3.61 -7.50
N LYS A 91 20.97 -4.08 -6.51
CA LYS A 91 22.12 -4.99 -6.75
C LYS A 91 21.66 -6.34 -7.31
N ILE A 92 20.59 -6.90 -6.74
CA ILE A 92 20.04 -8.20 -7.17
C ILE A 92 19.44 -8.07 -8.56
N GLU A 93 18.67 -7.03 -8.86
CA GLU A 93 18.14 -6.75 -10.20
C GLU A 93 19.24 -6.68 -11.25
N THR A 94 20.33 -5.98 -10.94
CA THR A 94 21.48 -5.86 -11.82
C THR A 94 22.14 -7.24 -12.06
N ALA A 95 22.33 -8.02 -11.00
CA ALA A 95 22.90 -9.36 -11.08
C ALA A 95 22.03 -10.32 -11.90
N CYS A 96 20.70 -10.17 -11.80
CA CYS A 96 19.73 -10.94 -12.59
C CYS A 96 19.52 -10.40 -14.01
N GLY A 97 20.15 -9.28 -14.38
CA GLY A 97 20.04 -8.67 -15.71
C GLY A 97 18.69 -8.05 -16.02
N LEU A 98 17.93 -7.66 -15.01
CA LEU A 98 16.63 -7.00 -15.19
C LEU A 98 16.82 -5.64 -15.88
N LYS A 99 15.87 -5.29 -16.78
CA LYS A 99 15.89 -4.03 -17.54
C LYS A 99 15.05 -2.93 -16.90
N ARG A 100 14.35 -3.24 -15.82
CA ARG A 100 13.51 -2.32 -15.05
C ARG A 100 13.84 -2.43 -13.58
N GLU A 101 13.62 -1.37 -12.86
CA GLU A 101 13.57 -1.38 -11.40
C GLU A 101 12.20 -1.90 -10.93
N ILE A 102 12.20 -2.72 -9.89
CA ILE A 102 10.99 -3.20 -9.22
C ILE A 102 10.61 -2.15 -8.17
N PRO A 103 9.39 -1.57 -8.24
CA PRO A 103 8.92 -0.64 -7.22
C PRO A 103 8.81 -1.30 -5.84
N VAL A 104 8.84 -0.48 -4.79
CA VAL A 104 8.59 -0.95 -3.43
C VAL A 104 7.38 -0.25 -2.83
N HIS A 105 6.58 -1.02 -2.07
CA HIS A 105 5.56 -0.54 -1.16
C HIS A 105 6.12 -0.61 0.26
N VAL A 106 5.96 0.44 1.05
CA VAL A 106 6.53 0.49 2.40
C VAL A 106 5.42 0.54 3.43
N LEU A 107 5.37 -0.46 4.33
CA LEU A 107 4.44 -0.47 5.45
C LEU A 107 4.92 0.49 6.55
N ILE A 108 4.16 1.53 6.76
CA ILE A 108 4.35 2.48 7.86
C ILE A 108 3.58 1.95 9.07
N GLU A 109 4.27 1.22 9.93
CA GLU A 109 3.66 0.49 11.05
C GLU A 109 4.53 0.49 12.31
N THR A 110 5.65 1.24 12.27
CA THR A 110 6.49 1.52 13.43
C THR A 110 6.47 3.02 13.75
N LEU A 111 6.79 3.37 14.99
CA LEU A 111 6.89 4.77 15.41
C LEU A 111 8.00 5.52 14.66
N GLY A 112 9.09 4.82 14.36
CA GLY A 112 10.21 5.37 13.60
C GLY A 112 9.84 5.63 12.14
N ALA A 113 9.18 4.67 11.47
CA ALA A 113 8.71 4.85 10.11
C ALA A 113 7.68 5.99 9.99
N LEU A 114 6.75 6.11 10.96
CA LEU A 114 5.81 7.22 10.95
C LEU A 114 6.52 8.57 11.11
N ARG A 115 7.51 8.66 12.01
CA ARG A 115 8.31 9.89 12.21
C ARG A 115 9.04 10.32 10.93
N GLU A 116 9.46 9.36 10.12
CA GLU A 116 10.26 9.56 8.91
C GLU A 116 9.47 9.28 7.61
N ALA A 117 8.13 9.29 7.69
CA ALA A 117 7.27 8.97 6.55
C ALA A 117 7.52 9.85 5.32
N TRP A 118 7.85 11.12 5.51
CA TRP A 118 8.19 12.07 4.44
C TRP A 118 9.49 11.69 3.74
N ASP A 119 10.51 11.35 4.51
CA ASP A 119 11.82 10.94 3.98
C ASP A 119 11.73 9.57 3.30
N ILE A 120 10.88 8.67 3.81
CA ILE A 120 10.59 7.37 3.19
C ILE A 120 9.87 7.57 1.86
N ALA A 121 8.81 8.40 1.82
CA ALA A 121 8.08 8.69 0.60
C ALA A 121 8.95 9.31 -0.51
N ALA A 122 9.96 10.07 -0.13
CA ALA A 122 10.89 10.72 -1.05
C ALA A 122 11.97 9.78 -1.63
N GLN A 123 12.05 8.51 -1.17
CA GLN A 123 13.09 7.59 -1.67
C GLN A 123 12.75 7.14 -3.11
N PRO A 124 13.74 7.15 -4.01
CA PRO A 124 13.57 6.61 -5.36
C PRO A 124 13.12 5.13 -5.32
N GLY A 125 12.10 4.83 -6.10
CA GLY A 125 11.55 3.47 -6.19
C GLY A 125 10.43 3.16 -5.19
N VAL A 126 10.12 4.05 -4.25
CA VAL A 126 8.90 3.94 -3.42
C VAL A 126 7.69 4.33 -4.26
N GLU A 127 6.74 3.42 -4.40
CA GLU A 127 5.49 3.61 -5.14
C GLU A 127 4.29 3.80 -4.21
N SER A 128 4.31 3.15 -3.03
CA SER A 128 3.21 3.23 -2.07
C SER A 128 3.71 3.34 -0.63
N LEU A 129 3.01 4.15 0.17
CA LEU A 129 3.05 4.09 1.62
C LEU A 129 1.79 3.40 2.12
N ASP A 130 1.95 2.30 2.80
CA ASP A 130 0.87 1.44 3.26
C ASP A 130 0.77 1.52 4.80
N PHE A 131 -0.43 1.70 5.35
CA PHE A 131 -0.58 1.77 6.79
C PHE A 131 -0.76 0.38 7.41
N GLY A 132 0.14 -0.04 8.30
CA GLY A 132 0.05 -1.28 9.09
C GLY A 132 -0.52 -1.02 10.49
N LEU A 133 -1.85 -0.96 10.62
CA LEU A 133 -2.53 -0.56 11.86
C LEU A 133 -2.24 -1.48 13.04
N MET A 134 -2.12 -2.80 12.81
CA MET A 134 -2.00 -3.78 13.89
C MET A 134 -0.67 -3.62 14.63
N ASP A 135 0.43 -3.60 13.88
CA ASP A 135 1.78 -3.41 14.43
C ASP A 135 1.95 -2.00 14.98
N PHE A 136 1.36 -1.00 14.33
CA PHE A 136 1.34 0.37 14.84
C PHE A 136 0.71 0.46 16.24
N VAL A 137 -0.44 -0.17 16.45
CA VAL A 137 -1.11 -0.20 17.77
C VAL A 137 -0.27 -0.99 18.77
N SER A 138 0.28 -2.15 18.38
CA SER A 138 1.15 -2.98 19.23
C SER A 138 2.39 -2.21 19.68
N GLY A 139 3.02 -1.45 18.77
CA GLY A 139 4.19 -0.62 19.04
C GLY A 139 3.95 0.53 20.04
N HIS A 140 2.70 0.84 20.36
CA HIS A 140 2.34 1.83 21.38
C HIS A 140 2.24 1.28 22.81
N HIS A 141 2.60 0.01 23.03
CA HIS A 141 2.72 -0.59 24.38
C HIS A 141 1.47 -0.40 25.26
N GLY A 142 0.28 -0.49 24.69
CA GLY A 142 -1.00 -0.34 25.40
C GLY A 142 -1.52 1.10 25.52
N ALA A 143 -0.81 2.10 25.01
CA ALA A 143 -1.32 3.49 24.97
C ALA A 143 -2.49 3.65 23.99
N ILE A 144 -2.61 2.77 23.02
CA ILE A 144 -3.75 2.69 22.09
C ILE A 144 -4.54 1.42 22.44
N PRO A 145 -5.84 1.53 22.78
CA PRO A 145 -6.62 0.34 23.13
C PRO A 145 -6.91 -0.52 21.89
N GLY A 146 -7.07 -1.83 22.07
CA GLY A 146 -7.38 -2.76 20.98
C GLY A 146 -8.67 -2.44 20.20
N SER A 147 -9.62 -1.71 20.81
CA SER A 147 -10.82 -1.21 20.12
C SER A 147 -10.48 -0.23 18.98
N ALA A 148 -9.33 0.44 19.03
CA ALA A 148 -8.86 1.31 17.96
C ALA A 148 -8.38 0.57 16.70
N MET A 149 -8.31 -0.77 16.74
CA MET A 149 -8.05 -1.61 15.55
C MET A 149 -9.33 -2.00 14.79
N LYS A 150 -10.48 -1.66 15.32
CA LYS A 150 -11.81 -2.01 14.77
C LYS A 150 -12.60 -0.75 14.44
N SER A 151 -13.60 -0.90 13.58
CA SER A 151 -14.57 0.17 13.34
C SER A 151 -15.53 0.34 14.52
N PRO A 152 -15.89 1.59 14.88
CA PRO A 152 -15.44 2.85 14.29
C PRO A 152 -14.10 3.36 14.85
N GLY A 153 -13.55 2.74 15.90
CA GLY A 153 -12.41 3.23 16.69
C GLY A 153 -11.16 3.55 15.86
N GLN A 154 -10.90 2.79 14.79
CA GLN A 154 -9.77 3.04 13.89
C GLN A 154 -9.84 4.41 13.16
N PHE A 155 -11.01 5.02 13.12
CA PHE A 155 -11.24 6.34 12.52
C PHE A 155 -11.48 7.44 13.55
N GLU A 156 -11.45 7.12 14.84
CA GLU A 156 -11.80 8.04 15.92
C GLU A 156 -10.66 8.24 16.92
N HIS A 157 -9.79 7.23 17.09
CA HIS A 157 -8.70 7.32 18.04
C HIS A 157 -7.64 8.34 17.59
N PRO A 158 -7.29 9.38 18.40
CA PRO A 158 -6.47 10.51 17.95
C PRO A 158 -5.10 10.12 17.41
N LEU A 159 -4.42 9.14 18.00
CA LEU A 159 -3.10 8.71 17.50
C LEU A 159 -3.19 7.95 16.19
N VAL A 160 -4.26 7.17 15.97
CA VAL A 160 -4.49 6.44 14.73
C VAL A 160 -4.87 7.40 13.61
N THR A 161 -5.78 8.34 13.87
CA THR A 161 -6.20 9.34 12.86
C THR A 161 -5.05 10.27 12.49
N ARG A 162 -4.20 10.68 13.46
CA ARG A 162 -2.98 11.41 13.17
C ARG A 162 -2.06 10.64 12.23
N ALA A 163 -1.79 9.36 12.52
CA ALA A 163 -0.96 8.53 11.66
C ALA A 163 -1.52 8.43 10.24
N LYS A 164 -2.83 8.21 10.10
CA LYS A 164 -3.50 8.19 8.79
C LYS A 164 -3.30 9.48 7.99
N CYS A 165 -3.50 10.64 8.62
CA CYS A 165 -3.29 11.94 7.98
C CYS A 165 -1.82 12.16 7.59
N GLU A 166 -0.88 11.82 8.46
CA GLU A 166 0.55 11.98 8.22
C GLU A 166 1.01 11.14 7.02
N ILE A 167 0.66 9.85 7.01
CA ILE A 167 1.02 8.93 5.92
C ILE A 167 0.45 9.41 4.58
N THR A 168 -0.84 9.76 4.56
CA THR A 168 -1.48 10.23 3.32
C THR A 168 -0.85 11.51 2.81
N THR A 169 -0.59 12.47 3.70
CA THR A 169 0.02 13.74 3.32
C THR A 169 1.45 13.55 2.80
N ALA A 170 2.26 12.75 3.49
CA ALA A 170 3.62 12.42 3.05
C ALA A 170 3.64 11.72 1.68
N ALA A 171 2.75 10.76 1.47
CA ALA A 171 2.64 10.04 0.20
C ALA A 171 2.25 10.98 -0.95
N LEU A 172 1.14 11.71 -0.82
CA LEU A 172 0.62 12.59 -1.88
C LEU A 172 1.58 13.72 -2.22
N ALA A 173 2.27 14.30 -1.23
CA ALA A 173 3.26 15.35 -1.46
C ALA A 173 4.46 14.89 -2.29
N ASN A 174 4.78 13.59 -2.27
CA ASN A 174 5.86 12.97 -3.02
C ASN A 174 5.39 12.23 -4.29
N GLY A 175 4.10 12.31 -4.64
CA GLY A 175 3.54 11.60 -5.79
C GLY A 175 3.45 10.07 -5.59
N VAL A 176 3.45 9.61 -4.34
CA VAL A 176 3.38 8.21 -3.92
C VAL A 176 1.94 7.87 -3.53
N VAL A 177 1.52 6.63 -3.74
CA VAL A 177 0.14 6.19 -3.47
C VAL A 177 -0.05 5.87 -1.98
N PRO A 178 -1.01 6.51 -1.28
CA PRO A 178 -1.35 6.11 0.08
C PRO A 178 -2.31 4.92 0.07
N THR A 179 -1.95 3.84 0.78
CA THR A 179 -2.76 2.63 0.95
C THR A 179 -3.22 2.47 2.40
N HIS A 180 -4.53 2.42 2.60
CA HIS A 180 -5.14 2.27 3.91
C HIS A 180 -4.95 0.86 4.48
N ASN A 181 -4.94 0.76 5.81
CA ASN A 181 -4.87 -0.51 6.52
C ASN A 181 -6.10 -1.41 6.23
N VAL A 182 -5.98 -2.66 6.61
CA VAL A 182 -7.08 -3.64 6.54
C VAL A 182 -8.24 -3.26 7.47
N THR A 183 -9.45 -3.73 7.15
CA THR A 183 -10.51 -3.89 8.15
C THR A 183 -10.47 -5.31 8.70
N THR A 184 -10.74 -5.47 9.99
CA THR A 184 -10.81 -6.79 10.63
C THR A 184 -12.18 -7.44 10.49
N GLU A 185 -13.16 -6.75 9.93
CA GLU A 185 -14.49 -7.30 9.65
C GLU A 185 -14.46 -8.21 8.41
N LEU A 186 -15.00 -9.41 8.54
CA LEU A 186 -15.00 -10.42 7.47
C LEU A 186 -16.39 -10.77 6.94
N LYS A 187 -17.45 -10.42 7.68
CA LYS A 187 -18.82 -10.87 7.42
C LYS A 187 -19.75 -9.73 7.07
N ASP A 188 -19.66 -8.63 7.79
CA ASP A 188 -20.52 -7.47 7.58
C ASP A 188 -19.95 -6.59 6.44
N LEU A 189 -20.50 -6.78 5.24
CA LEU A 189 -20.07 -6.06 4.05
C LEU A 189 -20.34 -4.55 4.12
N ASP A 190 -21.30 -4.12 4.91
CA ASP A 190 -21.61 -2.69 5.06
C ASP A 190 -20.57 -2.00 5.94
N VAL A 191 -20.07 -2.67 6.98
CA VAL A 191 -18.93 -2.17 7.76
C VAL A 191 -17.70 -2.07 6.86
N ILE A 192 -17.39 -3.10 6.07
CA ILE A 192 -16.24 -3.09 5.14
C ILE A 192 -16.35 -1.94 4.14
N ARG A 193 -17.53 -1.76 3.53
CA ARG A 193 -17.79 -0.68 2.58
C ARG A 193 -17.67 0.69 3.21
N ASN A 194 -18.18 0.84 4.44
CA ASN A 194 -18.08 2.10 5.18
C ASN A 194 -16.65 2.44 5.55
N ASP A 195 -15.85 1.47 5.99
CA ASP A 195 -14.43 1.64 6.28
C ASP A 195 -13.67 2.14 5.04
N ALA A 196 -13.90 1.53 3.89
CA ALA A 196 -13.27 1.94 2.65
C ALA A 196 -13.71 3.36 2.20
N ARG A 197 -15.00 3.71 2.37
CA ARG A 197 -15.49 5.07 2.10
C ARG A 197 -14.87 6.11 3.02
N ARG A 198 -14.76 5.81 4.32
CA ARG A 198 -14.11 6.70 5.29
C ARG A 198 -12.63 6.86 4.98
N ALA A 199 -11.94 5.77 4.67
CA ALA A 199 -10.54 5.82 4.26
C ALA A 199 -10.33 6.78 3.07
N ARG A 200 -11.17 6.66 2.03
CA ARG A 200 -11.10 7.51 0.84
C ARG A 200 -11.51 8.96 1.13
N ASN A 201 -12.70 9.16 1.71
CA ASN A 201 -13.34 10.48 1.74
C ASN A 201 -12.88 11.34 2.91
N GLU A 202 -12.52 10.74 4.05
CA GLU A 202 -12.09 11.47 5.25
C GLU A 202 -10.56 11.60 5.34
N PHE A 203 -9.81 10.61 4.81
CA PHE A 203 -8.37 10.54 4.97
C PHE A 203 -7.58 10.57 3.64
N GLY A 204 -8.25 10.55 2.49
CA GLY A 204 -7.60 10.71 1.18
C GLY A 204 -6.83 9.49 0.67
N TYR A 205 -7.09 8.30 1.21
CA TYR A 205 -6.46 7.08 0.72
C TYR A 205 -6.98 6.69 -0.66
N LEU A 206 -6.09 6.19 -1.51
CA LEU A 206 -6.41 5.79 -2.88
C LEU A 206 -6.51 4.28 -3.06
N ARG A 207 -5.98 3.51 -2.12
CA ARG A 207 -5.98 2.03 -2.05
C ARG A 207 -6.31 1.59 -0.63
N MET A 208 -6.66 0.31 -0.48
CA MET A 208 -6.90 -0.31 0.84
C MET A 208 -6.49 -1.78 0.79
N TRP A 209 -5.80 -2.24 1.81
CA TRP A 209 -5.46 -3.63 2.02
C TRP A 209 -6.70 -4.46 2.34
N SER A 210 -6.70 -5.71 1.85
CA SER A 210 -7.70 -6.73 2.15
C SER A 210 -7.01 -7.99 2.64
N ILE A 211 -7.58 -8.65 3.63
CA ILE A 211 -7.10 -9.94 4.19
C ILE A 211 -8.06 -11.09 3.92
N HIS A 212 -9.16 -10.84 3.21
CA HIS A 212 -10.16 -11.86 2.92
C HIS A 212 -10.87 -11.58 1.59
N PRO A 213 -11.16 -12.59 0.75
CA PRO A 213 -11.83 -12.39 -0.54
C PRO A 213 -13.17 -11.65 -0.47
N ASN A 214 -13.95 -11.82 0.61
CA ASN A 214 -15.23 -11.12 0.79
C ASN A 214 -15.08 -9.59 0.86
N GLN A 215 -13.90 -9.09 1.22
CA GLN A 215 -13.63 -7.65 1.35
C GLN A 215 -13.34 -6.99 -0.01
N ILE A 216 -12.92 -7.75 -1.02
CA ILE A 216 -12.42 -7.20 -2.29
C ILE A 216 -13.49 -6.34 -2.97
N MET A 217 -14.66 -6.89 -3.24
CA MET A 217 -15.69 -6.14 -3.99
C MET A 217 -16.23 -4.92 -3.23
N PRO A 218 -16.57 -4.99 -1.92
CA PRO A 218 -16.97 -3.81 -1.16
C PRO A 218 -15.91 -2.69 -1.17
N ILE A 219 -14.62 -3.06 -1.06
CA ILE A 219 -13.51 -2.09 -1.10
C ILE A 219 -13.39 -1.47 -2.51
N VAL A 220 -13.38 -2.29 -3.56
CA VAL A 220 -13.28 -1.81 -4.95
C VAL A 220 -14.42 -0.85 -5.28
N GLU A 221 -15.66 -1.19 -4.89
CA GLU A 221 -16.83 -0.33 -5.10
C GLU A 221 -16.71 1.01 -4.38
N ALA A 222 -16.21 1.01 -3.14
CA ALA A 222 -16.08 2.20 -2.34
C ALA A 222 -14.89 3.10 -2.75
N MET A 223 -13.80 2.47 -3.24
CA MET A 223 -12.58 3.19 -3.65
C MET A 223 -12.64 3.75 -5.08
N ARG A 224 -13.54 3.26 -5.92
CA ARG A 224 -13.68 3.80 -7.29
C ARG A 224 -14.17 5.24 -7.25
N PRO A 225 -13.74 6.10 -8.18
CA PRO A 225 -14.33 7.42 -8.38
C PRO A 225 -15.83 7.31 -8.68
N ASP A 226 -16.63 8.24 -8.20
CA ASP A 226 -18.02 8.37 -8.62
C ASP A 226 -18.06 8.84 -10.08
N PHE A 227 -18.96 8.24 -10.88
CA PHE A 227 -19.02 8.56 -12.30
C PHE A 227 -19.46 10.02 -12.53
N SER A 228 -20.37 10.52 -11.71
CA SER A 228 -20.82 11.92 -11.75
C SER A 228 -19.69 12.90 -11.39
N GLU A 229 -18.83 12.54 -10.42
CA GLU A 229 -17.64 13.34 -10.09
C GLU A 229 -16.66 13.40 -11.28
N VAL A 230 -16.47 12.28 -11.99
CA VAL A 230 -15.60 12.22 -13.17
C VAL A 230 -16.17 13.06 -14.32
N GLU A 231 -17.47 13.00 -14.57
CA GLU A 231 -18.13 13.82 -15.59
C GLU A 231 -18.00 15.32 -15.27
N MET A 232 -18.30 15.72 -14.03
CA MET A 232 -18.17 17.10 -13.59
C MET A 232 -16.72 17.60 -13.68
N ALA A 233 -15.75 16.83 -13.17
CA ALA A 233 -14.34 17.17 -13.26
C ALA A 233 -13.88 17.31 -14.73
N THR A 234 -14.33 16.43 -15.61
CA THR A 234 -14.03 16.50 -17.05
C THR A 234 -14.58 17.78 -17.68
N ALA A 235 -15.82 18.16 -17.37
CA ALA A 235 -16.43 19.38 -17.87
C ALA A 235 -15.68 20.63 -17.40
N ILE A 236 -15.28 20.66 -16.12
CA ILE A 236 -14.47 21.74 -15.53
C ILE A 236 -13.12 21.85 -16.22
N LEU A 237 -12.40 20.75 -16.42
CA LEU A 237 -11.09 20.73 -17.05
C LEU A 237 -11.15 21.21 -18.53
N ILE A 238 -12.15 20.76 -19.27
CA ILE A 238 -12.36 21.23 -20.67
C ILE A 238 -12.63 22.73 -20.69
N ALA A 239 -13.53 23.22 -19.84
CA ALA A 239 -13.82 24.65 -19.76
C ALA A 239 -12.61 25.52 -19.32
N ALA A 240 -11.77 25.00 -18.43
CA ALA A 240 -10.54 25.68 -18.00
C ALA A 240 -9.50 25.70 -19.15
N GLN A 241 -9.37 24.62 -19.89
CA GLN A 241 -8.50 24.54 -21.07
C GLN A 241 -8.89 25.56 -22.14
N ASP A 242 -10.19 25.70 -22.42
CA ASP A 242 -10.74 26.69 -23.37
C ASP A 242 -10.49 28.14 -22.93
N LYS A 243 -10.12 28.37 -21.67
CA LYS A 243 -9.79 29.67 -21.08
C LYS A 243 -8.31 29.81 -20.73
N ASP A 244 -7.44 29.02 -21.34
CA ASP A 244 -5.99 29.00 -21.03
C ASP A 244 -5.70 28.86 -19.53
N TRP A 245 -6.48 28.02 -18.84
CA TRP A 245 -6.39 27.73 -17.40
C TRP A 245 -6.68 28.96 -16.50
N ALA A 246 -7.34 29.97 -17.02
CA ALA A 246 -7.87 31.05 -16.20
C ALA A 246 -9.03 30.54 -15.33
N PRO A 247 -9.31 31.21 -14.19
CA PRO A 247 -10.46 30.84 -13.36
C PRO A 247 -11.76 30.83 -14.16
N ILE A 248 -12.54 29.76 -13.99
CA ILE A 248 -13.82 29.55 -14.66
C ILE A 248 -14.97 29.50 -13.66
N ALA A 249 -16.17 29.82 -14.12
CA ALA A 249 -17.40 29.53 -13.37
C ALA A 249 -18.09 28.31 -14.02
N HIS A 250 -18.35 27.28 -13.22
CA HIS A 250 -19.11 26.11 -13.60
C HIS A 250 -20.19 25.83 -12.56
N GLU A 251 -21.44 25.71 -12.99
CA GLU A 251 -22.63 25.53 -12.11
C GLU A 251 -22.71 26.52 -10.94
N GLY A 252 -22.32 27.77 -11.18
CA GLY A 252 -22.36 28.85 -10.18
C GLY A 252 -21.24 28.82 -9.13
N ARG A 253 -20.21 27.98 -9.32
CA ARG A 253 -19.01 27.91 -8.49
C ARG A 253 -17.78 28.32 -9.28
N LEU A 254 -16.84 28.94 -8.59
CA LEU A 254 -15.53 29.29 -9.16
C LEU A 254 -14.58 28.08 -9.06
N HIS A 255 -13.89 27.78 -10.14
CA HIS A 255 -12.88 26.73 -10.25
C HIS A 255 -11.59 27.28 -10.82
#